data_5ed965ac681ce5d6999050eff7a23b62
#
_entry.id   5ed965ac681ce5d6999050eff7a23b62
#
_cell.length_a   1.000
_cell.length_b   1.000
_cell.length_c   1.000
_cell.angle_alpha   90.00
_cell.angle_beta   90.00
_cell.angle_gamma   90.00
#
_symmetry.space_group_name_H-M   'P 1'
#
loop_
_entity.id
_entity.type
_entity.pdbx_description
1 polymer ?
#
loop_
_entity_poly.entity_id
_entity_poly.type
_entity_poly.pdbx_seq_one_letter_code
_entity_poly.pdbx_strand_id
1 'polypeptide(L)'
;MSRENEHLQLLGKETQYANNYDPSLLETFQNQHPDNDYWVQFNCPEFTTLCPITGQPDFAEIKILYMPGERMVESKSLKLYLFSFRNHGDFHEDCVNVIMKDLVRLMDPKYIEVLGLFLPRGGISIYPYANYGRPGTKYEEMARQRLMNHSFQKG
;
A
#
# COMPACT_ATOMS: atom_id res chain seq x y z
N MET A 1 10.75 15.91 -16.58
CA MET A 1 10.03 15.93 -15.29
C MET A 1 9.41 17.31 -15.11
N SER A 2 8.15 17.39 -14.71
CA SER A 2 7.49 18.68 -14.50
C SER A 2 8.01 19.34 -13.21
N ARG A 3 7.81 20.69 -13.12
CA ARG A 3 8.20 21.41 -11.89
C ARG A 3 7.51 20.89 -10.64
N GLU A 4 6.30 20.36 -10.80
CA GLU A 4 5.53 19.83 -9.69
C GLU A 4 6.20 18.63 -9.01
N ASN A 5 7.06 17.94 -9.73
CA ASN A 5 7.77 16.78 -9.23
C ASN A 5 9.22 17.06 -8.80
N GLU A 6 9.64 18.32 -8.79
CA GLU A 6 11.00 18.69 -8.40
C GLU A 6 11.29 18.36 -6.93
N HIS A 7 10.25 18.30 -6.08
CA HIS A 7 10.39 17.93 -4.68
C HIS A 7 10.64 16.43 -4.46
N LEU A 8 10.42 15.59 -5.48
CA LEU A 8 10.60 14.15 -5.38
C LEU A 8 12.09 13.81 -5.46
N GLN A 9 12.65 13.46 -4.31
CA GLN A 9 14.10 13.30 -4.15
C GLN A 9 14.64 12.02 -4.79
N LEU A 10 13.79 11.00 -5.01
CA LEU A 10 14.21 9.69 -5.48
C LEU A 10 14.25 9.58 -7.01
N LEU A 11 13.52 10.46 -7.72
CA LEU A 11 13.47 10.40 -9.18
C LEU A 11 14.80 10.83 -9.79
N GLY A 12 15.33 10.00 -10.71
CA GLY A 12 16.56 10.29 -11.44
C GLY A 12 17.84 10.13 -10.65
N LYS A 13 17.76 9.62 -9.41
CA LYS A 13 18.94 9.35 -8.59
C LYS A 13 19.25 7.87 -8.53
N GLU A 14 20.52 7.56 -8.23
CA GLU A 14 20.94 6.20 -7.95
C GLU A 14 20.13 5.66 -6.77
N THR A 15 19.63 4.43 -6.91
CA THR A 15 18.74 3.83 -5.92
C THR A 15 19.54 3.07 -4.87
N GLN A 16 19.31 3.41 -3.60
CA GLN A 16 19.76 2.62 -2.47
C GLN A 16 18.52 2.04 -1.77
N TYR A 17 18.56 0.75 -1.47
CA TYR A 17 17.44 0.05 -0.86
C TYR A 17 17.61 -0.04 0.65
N ALA A 18 16.60 0.42 1.39
CA ALA A 18 16.54 0.24 2.85
C ALA A 18 16.08 -1.18 3.18
N ASN A 19 16.73 -1.79 4.17
CA ASN A 19 16.38 -3.13 4.66
C ASN A 19 15.51 -3.10 5.92
N ASN A 20 15.28 -1.91 6.48
CA ASN A 20 14.43 -1.71 7.65
C ASN A 20 13.18 -0.95 7.23
N TYR A 21 12.04 -1.33 7.81
CA TYR A 21 10.77 -0.64 7.59
C TYR A 21 10.95 0.87 7.79
N ASP A 22 10.57 1.63 6.76
CA ASP A 22 10.77 3.08 6.76
C ASP A 22 9.69 3.79 5.94
N PRO A 23 8.62 4.25 6.58
CA PRO A 23 7.56 4.98 5.88
C PRO A 23 7.98 6.36 5.39
N SER A 24 9.11 6.92 5.89
CA SER A 24 9.61 8.22 5.42
C SER A 24 10.13 8.19 3.98
N LEU A 25 10.31 6.99 3.41
CA LEU A 25 10.71 6.84 2.01
C LEU A 25 9.60 7.28 1.05
N LEU A 26 8.35 7.26 1.48
CA LEU A 26 7.21 7.58 0.63
C LEU A 26 7.19 9.06 0.23
N GLU A 27 6.93 9.31 -1.03
CA GLU A 27 6.80 10.65 -1.59
C GLU A 27 5.48 10.78 -2.35
N THR A 28 5.00 12.01 -2.49
CA THR A 28 3.75 12.30 -3.19
C THR A 28 3.97 13.34 -4.28
N PHE A 29 3.01 13.39 -5.20
CA PHE A 29 2.89 14.47 -6.17
C PHE A 29 1.44 14.90 -6.25
N GLN A 30 1.20 16.06 -6.85
CA GLN A 30 -0.14 16.63 -6.94
C GLN A 30 -0.99 15.88 -7.95
N ASN A 31 -2.24 15.55 -7.55
CA ASN A 31 -3.23 15.02 -8.46
C ASN A 31 -3.72 16.16 -9.38
N GLN A 32 -3.64 15.96 -10.69
CA GLN A 32 -4.09 16.95 -11.67
C GLN A 32 -5.61 16.99 -11.84
N HIS A 33 -6.32 15.98 -11.32
CA HIS A 33 -7.77 15.84 -11.47
C HIS A 33 -8.45 15.55 -10.12
N PRO A 34 -8.28 16.43 -9.11
CA PRO A 34 -8.84 16.15 -7.77
C PRO A 34 -10.37 16.22 -7.74
N ASP A 35 -10.97 16.85 -8.74
CA ASP A 35 -12.42 16.98 -8.90
C ASP A 35 -13.06 15.76 -9.56
N ASN A 36 -12.27 14.77 -9.99
CA ASN A 36 -12.75 13.59 -10.67
C ASN A 36 -12.48 12.35 -9.82
N ASP A 37 -13.49 11.50 -9.67
CA ASP A 37 -13.32 10.21 -9.00
C ASP A 37 -12.79 9.19 -10.00
N TYR A 38 -11.64 8.59 -9.71
CA TYR A 38 -11.06 7.54 -10.53
C TYR A 38 -10.20 6.62 -9.68
N TRP A 39 -9.96 5.42 -10.19
CA TRP A 39 -9.20 4.40 -9.49
C TRP A 39 -7.75 4.36 -9.98
N VAL A 40 -6.84 4.15 -9.03
CA VAL A 40 -5.45 3.79 -9.31
C VAL A 40 -5.18 2.45 -8.63
N GLN A 41 -4.67 1.49 -9.38
CA GLN A 41 -4.35 0.16 -8.85
C GLN A 41 -2.87 -0.11 -8.98
N PHE A 42 -2.25 -0.57 -7.89
CA PHE A 42 -0.90 -1.12 -7.89
C PHE A 42 -0.96 -2.61 -7.63
N ASN A 43 -0.26 -3.37 -8.45
CA ASN A 43 -0.02 -4.78 -8.24
C ASN A 43 1.47 -4.94 -7.89
N CYS A 44 1.76 -5.43 -6.70
CA CYS A 44 3.12 -5.50 -6.17
C CYS A 44 3.44 -6.96 -5.84
N PRO A 45 3.91 -7.75 -6.85
CA PRO A 45 4.02 -9.21 -6.69
C PRO A 45 5.29 -9.67 -5.97
N GLU A 46 6.20 -8.77 -5.64
CA GLU A 46 7.50 -9.13 -5.08
C GLU A 46 7.65 -8.73 -3.61
N PHE A 47 6.54 -8.59 -2.89
CA PHE A 47 6.58 -8.17 -1.48
C PHE A 47 7.17 -9.29 -0.62
N THR A 48 8.06 -8.91 0.29
CA THR A 48 8.70 -9.84 1.22
C THR A 48 8.73 -9.23 2.62
N THR A 49 8.48 -10.06 3.64
CA THR A 49 8.61 -9.70 5.04
C THR A 49 9.13 -10.91 5.80
N LEU A 50 9.37 -10.80 7.11
CA LEU A 50 9.82 -11.91 7.94
C LEU A 50 8.71 -12.36 8.88
N CYS A 51 8.62 -13.65 9.10
CA CYS A 51 7.78 -14.19 10.18
C CYS A 51 8.37 -13.72 11.53
N PRO A 52 7.58 -13.06 12.39
CA PRO A 52 8.12 -12.54 13.66
C PRO A 52 8.50 -13.65 14.65
N ILE A 53 8.04 -14.89 14.42
CA ILE A 53 8.31 -16.03 15.30
C ILE A 53 9.51 -16.82 14.82
N THR A 54 9.55 -17.15 13.51
CA THR A 54 10.58 -18.05 12.96
C THR A 54 11.71 -17.32 12.26
N GLY A 55 11.52 -16.03 11.90
CA GLY A 55 12.48 -15.27 11.10
C GLY A 55 12.58 -15.70 9.65
N GLN A 56 11.71 -16.61 9.19
CA GLN A 56 11.70 -17.05 7.79
C GLN A 56 11.03 -16.00 6.92
N PRO A 57 11.46 -15.85 5.64
CA PRO A 57 10.83 -14.90 4.74
C PRO A 57 9.43 -15.35 4.33
N ASP A 58 8.51 -14.40 4.29
CA ASP A 58 7.18 -14.55 3.74
C ASP A 58 7.08 -13.74 2.46
N PHE A 59 6.43 -14.29 1.43
CA PHE A 59 6.28 -13.68 0.13
C PHE A 59 4.81 -13.43 -0.16
N ALA A 60 4.52 -12.32 -0.82
CA ALA A 60 3.15 -11.97 -1.15
C ALA A 60 3.07 -11.11 -2.41
N GLU A 61 1.88 -11.11 -3.01
CA GLU A 61 1.46 -10.01 -3.86
C GLU A 61 0.64 -9.03 -3.01
N ILE A 62 1.03 -7.77 -3.01
CA ILE A 62 0.25 -6.69 -2.39
C ILE A 62 -0.50 -5.97 -3.49
N LYS A 63 -1.82 -5.88 -3.34
CA LYS A 63 -2.67 -5.12 -4.26
C LYS A 63 -3.21 -3.90 -3.53
N ILE A 64 -3.00 -2.74 -4.13
CA ILE A 64 -3.46 -1.47 -3.58
C ILE A 64 -4.39 -0.85 -4.62
N LEU A 65 -5.59 -0.50 -4.18
CA LEU A 65 -6.57 0.20 -5.03
C LEU A 65 -7.02 1.44 -4.29
N TYR A 66 -6.84 2.62 -4.92
CA TYR A 66 -7.24 3.83 -4.25
C TYR A 66 -7.84 4.87 -5.19
N MET A 67 -8.57 5.77 -4.59
CA MET A 67 -9.16 6.92 -5.26
C MET A 67 -8.49 8.17 -4.69
N PRO A 68 -7.65 8.87 -5.47
CA PRO A 68 -6.84 9.94 -4.93
C PRO A 68 -7.66 11.20 -4.63
N GLY A 69 -7.26 11.90 -3.55
CA GLY A 69 -7.66 13.26 -3.28
C GLY A 69 -6.71 14.24 -3.95
N GLU A 70 -6.11 15.15 -3.16
CA GLU A 70 -5.18 16.15 -3.68
C GLU A 70 -3.80 15.58 -4.01
N ARG A 71 -3.39 14.51 -3.33
CA ARG A 71 -2.04 13.94 -3.45
C ARG A 71 -2.09 12.50 -3.93
N MET A 72 -1.07 12.12 -4.70
CA MET A 72 -0.89 10.76 -5.20
C MET A 72 0.47 10.24 -4.76
N VAL A 73 0.56 8.94 -4.46
CA VAL A 73 1.85 8.34 -4.11
C VAL A 73 2.70 8.16 -5.37
N GLU A 74 3.99 8.49 -5.25
CA GLU A 74 4.95 8.31 -6.33
C GLU A 74 5.40 6.84 -6.35
N SER A 75 5.38 6.21 -7.52
CA SER A 75 5.54 4.76 -7.65
C SER A 75 6.92 4.23 -7.28
N LYS A 76 7.99 4.98 -7.58
CA LYS A 76 9.35 4.58 -7.19
C LYS A 76 9.51 4.60 -5.67
N SER A 77 8.98 5.62 -5.01
CA SER A 77 9.01 5.70 -3.55
C SER A 77 8.19 4.58 -2.91
N LEU A 78 7.05 4.23 -3.51
CA LEU A 78 6.24 3.09 -3.05
C LEU A 78 7.03 1.79 -3.15
N LYS A 79 7.75 1.57 -4.26
CA LYS A 79 8.62 0.40 -4.44
C LYS A 79 9.66 0.32 -3.32
N LEU A 80 10.35 1.42 -3.03
CA LEU A 80 11.37 1.44 -1.98
C LEU A 80 10.77 1.23 -0.59
N TYR A 81 9.60 1.81 -0.34
CA TYR A 81 8.86 1.63 0.89
C TYR A 81 8.49 0.15 1.10
N LEU A 82 7.90 -0.49 0.11
CA LEU A 82 7.52 -1.91 0.21
C LEU A 82 8.76 -2.80 0.38
N PHE A 83 9.85 -2.48 -0.30
CA PHE A 83 11.11 -3.21 -0.15
C PHE A 83 11.65 -3.11 1.29
N SER A 84 11.39 -1.99 1.98
CA SER A 84 11.86 -1.79 3.36
C SER A 84 11.27 -2.78 4.37
N PHE A 85 10.18 -3.47 4.01
CA PHE A 85 9.63 -4.54 4.86
C PHE A 85 10.45 -5.83 4.84
N ARG A 86 11.41 -5.96 3.94
CA ARG A 86 12.08 -7.24 3.65
C ARG A 86 12.64 -7.93 4.88
N ASN A 87 13.21 -7.18 5.80
CA ASN A 87 13.77 -7.71 7.06
C ASN A 87 12.91 -7.35 8.27
N HIS A 88 11.70 -6.86 8.03
CA HIS A 88 10.79 -6.46 9.10
C HIS A 88 9.93 -7.65 9.53
N GLY A 89 9.97 -7.99 10.83
CA GLY A 89 9.17 -9.07 11.38
C GLY A 89 7.77 -8.58 11.71
N ASP A 90 6.78 -9.03 10.92
CA ASP A 90 5.39 -8.62 11.11
C ASP A 90 4.46 -9.75 10.66
N PHE A 91 3.29 -9.86 11.31
CA PHE A 91 2.26 -10.79 10.86
C PHE A 91 1.62 -10.27 9.57
N HIS A 92 1.06 -11.19 8.77
CA HIS A 92 0.45 -10.85 7.47
C HIS A 92 -0.66 -9.81 7.63
N GLU A 93 -1.50 -9.98 8.64
CA GLU A 93 -2.61 -9.08 8.94
C GLU A 93 -2.12 -7.68 9.31
N ASP A 94 -1.04 -7.60 10.08
CA ASP A 94 -0.44 -6.34 10.47
C ASP A 94 0.17 -5.62 9.26
N CYS A 95 0.88 -6.34 8.39
CA CYS A 95 1.50 -5.76 7.21
C CYS A 95 0.49 -4.98 6.36
N VAL A 96 -0.65 -5.60 6.06
CA VAL A 96 -1.68 -4.99 5.23
C VAL A 96 -2.25 -3.73 5.90
N ASN A 97 -2.51 -3.80 7.20
CA ASN A 97 -3.02 -2.65 7.95
C ASN A 97 -1.99 -1.52 8.04
N VAL A 98 -0.73 -1.85 8.27
CA VAL A 98 0.35 -0.84 8.34
C VAL A 98 0.50 -0.13 7.00
N ILE A 99 0.53 -0.88 5.90
CA ILE A 99 0.62 -0.30 4.55
C ILE A 99 -0.55 0.65 4.30
N MET A 100 -1.77 0.20 4.60
CA MET A 100 -2.97 1.02 4.41
C MET A 100 -2.90 2.30 5.23
N LYS A 101 -2.54 2.21 6.51
CA LYS A 101 -2.48 3.38 7.41
C LYS A 101 -1.37 4.35 7.01
N ASP A 102 -0.22 3.85 6.57
CA ASP A 102 0.87 4.71 6.10
C ASP A 102 0.45 5.51 4.88
N LEU A 103 -0.23 4.86 3.93
CA LEU A 103 -0.71 5.53 2.72
C LEU A 103 -1.83 6.53 3.00
N VAL A 104 -2.70 6.24 3.98
CA VAL A 104 -3.72 7.19 4.43
C VAL A 104 -3.07 8.45 5.01
N ARG A 105 -2.09 8.29 5.89
CA ARG A 105 -1.37 9.44 6.47
C ARG A 105 -0.64 10.24 5.41
N LEU A 106 -0.06 9.56 4.43
CA LEU A 106 0.70 10.19 3.35
C LEU A 106 -0.17 11.04 2.44
N MET A 107 -1.29 10.48 1.97
CA MET A 107 -2.04 11.02 0.85
C MET A 107 -3.37 11.67 1.24
N ASP A 108 -3.95 11.30 2.36
CA ASP A 108 -5.36 11.60 2.69
C ASP A 108 -6.27 11.27 1.50
N PRO A 109 -6.30 10.00 1.06
CA PRO A 109 -7.07 9.60 -0.12
C PRO A 109 -8.57 9.67 0.15
N LYS A 110 -9.35 9.76 -0.91
CA LYS A 110 -10.81 9.64 -0.79
C LYS A 110 -11.19 8.25 -0.32
N TYR A 111 -10.54 7.23 -0.89
CA TYR A 111 -10.74 5.82 -0.58
C TYR A 111 -9.45 5.06 -0.82
N ILE A 112 -9.19 4.03 -0.04
CA ILE A 112 -8.09 3.10 -0.28
C ILE A 112 -8.43 1.73 0.28
N GLU A 113 -7.99 0.69 -0.42
CA GLU A 113 -7.99 -0.68 0.07
C GLU A 113 -6.66 -1.35 -0.22
N VAL A 114 -6.27 -2.26 0.65
CA VAL A 114 -5.05 -3.05 0.50
C VAL A 114 -5.41 -4.51 0.72
N LEU A 115 -5.02 -5.35 -0.22
CA LEU A 115 -5.19 -6.80 -0.16
C LEU A 115 -3.81 -7.45 -0.22
N GLY A 116 -3.53 -8.35 0.72
CA GLY A 116 -2.33 -9.16 0.69
C GLY A 116 -2.65 -10.58 0.25
N LEU A 117 -1.93 -11.09 -0.73
CA LEU A 117 -2.04 -12.48 -1.19
C LEU A 117 -0.74 -13.17 -0.83
N PHE A 118 -0.65 -13.67 0.39
CA PHE A 118 0.55 -14.32 0.91
C PHE A 118 0.63 -15.75 0.44
N LEU A 119 1.82 -16.17 0.02
CA LEU A 119 2.06 -17.54 -0.40
C LEU A 119 1.87 -18.49 0.77
N PRO A 120 1.39 -19.74 0.51
CA PRO A 120 1.09 -20.66 1.57
C PRO A 120 2.34 -21.11 2.35
N ARG A 121 2.15 -21.27 3.65
CA ARG A 121 3.14 -21.83 4.56
C ARG A 121 2.44 -22.90 5.38
N GLY A 122 3.02 -24.10 5.37
CA GLY A 122 2.36 -25.24 6.01
C GLY A 122 1.02 -25.58 5.39
N GLY A 123 0.83 -25.27 4.11
CA GLY A 123 -0.41 -25.49 3.39
C GLY A 123 -1.48 -24.43 3.59
N ILE A 124 -1.18 -23.34 4.33
CA ILE A 124 -2.14 -22.28 4.60
C ILE A 124 -1.68 -20.98 3.95
N SER A 125 -2.50 -20.42 3.06
CA SER A 125 -2.33 -19.06 2.55
C SER A 125 -3.25 -18.12 3.32
N ILE A 126 -2.81 -16.88 3.50
CA ILE A 126 -3.55 -15.88 4.27
C ILE A 126 -3.73 -14.64 3.40
N TYR A 127 -4.99 -14.17 3.25
CA TYR A 127 -5.33 -13.04 2.39
C TYR A 127 -6.03 -11.94 3.19
N PRO A 128 -5.29 -11.14 3.97
CA PRO A 128 -5.89 -10.03 4.70
C PRO A 128 -6.32 -8.90 3.79
N TYR A 129 -7.42 -8.25 4.12
CA TYR A 129 -7.98 -7.13 3.39
C TYR A 129 -8.31 -6.01 4.38
N ALA A 130 -7.87 -4.81 4.07
CA ALA A 130 -8.19 -3.63 4.86
C ALA A 130 -8.59 -2.49 3.95
N ASN A 131 -9.52 -1.66 4.38
CA ASN A 131 -9.91 -0.49 3.61
C ASN A 131 -10.18 0.73 4.49
N TYR A 132 -10.29 1.88 3.82
CA TYR A 132 -10.54 3.16 4.45
C TYR A 132 -11.28 4.05 3.45
N GLY A 133 -12.33 4.74 3.93
CA GLY A 133 -12.97 5.83 3.20
C GLY A 133 -12.92 7.07 4.05
N ARG A 134 -12.69 8.24 3.42
CA ARG A 134 -12.53 9.51 4.13
C ARG A 134 -13.75 9.75 5.02
N PRO A 135 -13.55 9.95 6.35
CA PRO A 135 -14.68 10.12 7.28
C PRO A 135 -15.55 11.32 6.93
N GLY A 136 -16.86 11.17 7.15
CA GLY A 136 -17.83 12.22 6.90
C GLY A 136 -18.16 12.47 5.44
N THR A 137 -17.76 11.57 4.55
CA THR A 137 -17.99 11.68 3.11
C THR A 137 -18.68 10.44 2.56
N LYS A 138 -19.13 10.53 1.29
CA LYS A 138 -19.70 9.36 0.60
C LYS A 138 -18.70 8.19 0.48
N TYR A 139 -17.41 8.47 0.57
CA TYR A 139 -16.39 7.42 0.47
C TYR A 139 -16.31 6.57 1.73
N GLU A 140 -16.70 7.10 2.88
CA GLU A 140 -16.83 6.31 4.11
C GLU A 140 -17.90 5.22 3.93
N GLU A 141 -19.04 5.58 3.35
CA GLU A 141 -20.10 4.62 3.05
C GLU A 141 -19.65 3.60 1.99
N MET A 142 -18.94 4.05 0.97
CA MET A 142 -18.33 3.16 -0.03
C MET A 142 -17.44 2.12 0.65
N ALA A 143 -16.60 2.55 1.59
CA ALA A 143 -15.70 1.65 2.32
C ALA A 143 -16.48 0.61 3.12
N ARG A 144 -17.55 1.04 3.79
CA ARG A 144 -18.42 0.15 4.55
C ARG A 144 -19.06 -0.91 3.67
N GLN A 145 -19.61 -0.51 2.52
CA GLN A 145 -20.24 -1.42 1.58
C GLN A 145 -19.24 -2.42 0.99
N ARG A 146 -18.04 -1.94 0.62
CA ARG A 146 -17.01 -2.83 0.07
C ARG A 146 -16.51 -3.84 1.10
N LEU A 147 -16.42 -3.43 2.36
CA LEU A 147 -16.06 -4.34 3.45
C LEU A 147 -17.13 -5.39 3.69
N MET A 148 -18.40 -4.99 3.70
CA MET A 148 -19.53 -5.91 3.92
C MET A 148 -19.73 -6.88 2.75
N ASN A 149 -19.37 -6.47 1.54
CA ASN A 149 -19.51 -7.30 0.34
C ASN A 149 -18.24 -8.09 0.01
N HIS A 150 -17.23 -8.02 0.88
CA HIS A 150 -16.00 -8.78 0.67
C HIS A 150 -16.29 -10.29 0.77
N SER A 151 -15.76 -11.05 -0.18
CA SER A 151 -15.94 -12.48 -0.26
C SER A 151 -14.60 -13.19 -0.39
N PHE A 152 -14.59 -14.51 -0.36
CA PHE A 152 -13.39 -15.29 -0.52
C PHE A 152 -12.64 -14.93 -1.80
N GLN A 153 -11.34 -14.67 -1.67
CA GLN A 153 -10.46 -14.47 -2.81
C GLN A 153 -10.03 -15.82 -3.37
N LYS A 154 -9.95 -15.89 -4.70
CA LYS A 154 -9.39 -17.07 -5.37
C LYS A 154 -7.88 -17.03 -5.25
N GLY A 155 -7.34 -18.11 -4.76
CA GLY A 155 -5.88 -18.26 -4.61
C GLY A 155 -5.17 -18.57 -5.93
#